data_d7d155295b5fcda694ee24b7f6ab5d26
#
_entry.id   d7d155295b5fcda694ee24b7f6ab5d26
#
_cell.length_a   1.000
_cell.length_b   1.000
_cell.length_c   1.000
_cell.angle_alpha   90.00
_cell.angle_beta   90.00
_cell.angle_gamma   90.00
#
_symmetry.space_group_name_H-M   'P 1'
#
loop_
_entity.id
_entity.type
_entity.pdbx_description
1 polymer ?
#
loop_
_entity_poly.entity_id
_entity_poly.type
_entity_poly.pdbx_seq_one_letter_code
_entity_poly.pdbx_strand_id
1 'polypeptide(L)'
;MRNADDFPGLPWLEAFRARVNGDPEMQVIGDWFDAPVALTFGDSRYVLRVRKGRIEEIVERPRIDTRASFGFRAPVEVWRKFLSADPPPLYHDFFAMLMRVPDFVIEGDSLTAMQNARALHRMMNLMRGAGAPPEGARHG
;
A
#
# COMPACT_ATOMS: atom_id res chain seq x y z
N MET A 1 9.52 -19.88 3.78
CA MET A 1 9.67 -18.79 3.42
C MET A 1 8.72 -17.82 3.79
N ARG A 2 9.07 -16.77 4.29
CA ARG A 2 8.22 -15.84 4.79
C ARG A 2 8.13 -14.75 3.86
N ASN A 3 7.00 -14.49 3.35
CA ASN A 3 6.79 -13.36 2.49
C ASN A 3 7.02 -12.05 3.20
N ALA A 4 6.77 -12.02 4.49
CA ALA A 4 7.02 -10.80 5.26
C ALA A 4 8.47 -10.39 5.19
N ASP A 5 9.38 -11.35 5.04
CA ASP A 5 10.79 -11.04 4.94
C ASP A 5 11.17 -10.52 3.57
N ASP A 6 10.27 -10.62 2.59
CA ASP A 6 10.54 -10.15 1.25
C ASP A 6 10.21 -8.68 1.06
N PHE A 7 9.59 -8.06 2.07
CA PHE A 7 9.29 -6.64 1.98
C PHE A 7 10.59 -5.83 1.87
N PRO A 8 10.69 -4.92 0.94
CA PRO A 8 9.66 -4.48 -0.02
C PRO A 8 9.84 -5.07 -1.41
N GLY A 9 10.11 -6.33 -1.54
CA GLY A 9 10.32 -6.97 -2.84
C GLY A 9 9.03 -7.29 -3.55
N LEU A 10 9.15 -7.68 -4.80
CA LEU A 10 7.99 -7.99 -5.63
C LEU A 10 7.11 -9.10 -5.07
N PRO A 11 7.66 -10.19 -4.48
CA PRO A 11 6.78 -11.21 -3.92
C PRO A 11 5.85 -10.65 -2.85
N TRP A 12 6.33 -9.71 -2.03
CA TRP A 12 5.49 -9.07 -1.04
C TRP A 12 4.41 -8.24 -1.70
N LEU A 13 4.76 -7.51 -2.77
CA LEU A 13 3.80 -6.70 -3.51
C LEU A 13 2.71 -7.58 -4.13
N GLU A 14 3.07 -8.75 -4.64
CA GLU A 14 2.08 -9.65 -5.21
C GLU A 14 1.15 -10.19 -4.13
N ALA A 15 1.68 -10.47 -2.93
CA ALA A 15 0.83 -10.89 -1.83
C ALA A 15 -0.13 -9.78 -1.43
N PHE A 16 0.35 -8.54 -1.38
CA PHE A 16 -0.48 -7.38 -1.11
C PHE A 16 -1.57 -7.23 -2.16
N ARG A 17 -1.20 -7.37 -3.44
CA ARG A 17 -2.16 -7.29 -4.53
C ARG A 17 -3.26 -8.32 -4.36
N ALA A 18 -2.91 -9.55 -4.00
CA ALA A 18 -3.89 -10.60 -3.82
C ALA A 18 -4.87 -10.25 -2.69
N ARG A 19 -4.36 -9.68 -1.60
CA ARG A 19 -5.24 -9.29 -0.49
C ARG A 19 -6.21 -8.20 -0.91
N VAL A 20 -5.72 -7.18 -1.63
CA VAL A 20 -6.58 -6.09 -2.08
C VAL A 20 -7.65 -6.62 -3.04
N ASN A 21 -7.23 -7.44 -3.99
CA ASN A 21 -8.15 -7.91 -5.03
C ASN A 21 -9.16 -8.91 -4.51
N GLY A 22 -8.87 -9.56 -3.39
CA GLY A 22 -9.80 -10.49 -2.78
C GLY A 22 -10.63 -9.90 -1.65
N ASP A 23 -10.44 -8.63 -1.33
CA ASP A 23 -11.10 -8.01 -0.19
C ASP A 23 -12.52 -7.57 -0.54
N PRO A 24 -13.55 -8.10 0.15
CA PRO A 24 -14.92 -7.73 -0.18
C PRO A 24 -15.23 -6.25 0.02
N GLU A 25 -14.62 -5.63 1.02
CA GLU A 25 -14.85 -4.22 1.28
C GLU A 25 -14.30 -3.35 0.16
N MET A 26 -13.11 -3.69 -0.35
CA MET A 26 -12.54 -2.96 -1.47
C MET A 26 -13.39 -3.06 -2.73
N GLN A 27 -14.08 -4.18 -2.91
CA GLN A 27 -14.95 -4.35 -4.06
C GLN A 27 -16.11 -3.36 -4.04
N VAL A 28 -16.49 -2.91 -2.85
CA VAL A 28 -17.58 -1.94 -2.71
C VAL A 28 -17.04 -0.51 -2.68
N ILE A 29 -16.13 -0.20 -1.75
CA ILE A 29 -15.71 1.17 -1.57
C ILE A 29 -14.70 1.62 -2.61
N GLY A 30 -14.06 0.69 -3.30
CA GLY A 30 -13.06 1.02 -4.31
C GLY A 30 -13.62 1.16 -5.71
N ASP A 31 -14.93 1.06 -5.89
CA ASP A 31 -15.53 1.02 -7.22
C ASP A 31 -15.20 2.26 -8.07
N TRP A 32 -14.97 3.39 -7.43
CA TRP A 32 -14.64 4.63 -8.12
C TRP A 32 -13.15 4.95 -8.12
N PHE A 33 -12.35 4.04 -7.57
CA PHE A 33 -10.91 4.30 -7.43
C PHE A 33 -10.17 3.77 -8.65
N ASP A 34 -9.88 4.67 -9.57
CA ASP A 34 -9.13 4.39 -10.81
C ASP A 34 -7.97 5.36 -10.87
N ALA A 35 -6.76 4.90 -10.57
CA ALA A 35 -5.59 5.76 -10.67
C ALA A 35 -4.32 4.92 -10.57
N PRO A 36 -3.26 5.33 -11.25
CA PRO A 36 -1.95 4.74 -10.99
C PRO A 36 -1.36 5.38 -9.75
N VAL A 37 -0.96 4.55 -8.79
CA VAL A 37 -0.45 4.99 -7.49
C VAL A 37 0.99 4.53 -7.33
N ALA A 38 1.88 5.44 -6.98
CA ALA A 38 3.27 5.09 -6.72
C ALA A 38 3.46 4.79 -5.25
N LEU A 39 4.20 3.72 -4.96
CA LEU A 39 4.61 3.41 -3.59
C LEU A 39 6.12 3.29 -3.59
N THR A 40 6.77 4.07 -2.72
CA THR A 40 8.23 4.06 -2.63
C THR A 40 8.63 3.67 -1.21
N PHE A 41 9.29 2.54 -1.11
CA PHE A 41 9.75 1.97 0.15
C PHE A 41 11.27 2.11 0.17
N GLY A 42 11.76 3.21 0.74
CA GLY A 42 13.18 3.49 0.67
C GLY A 42 13.61 3.70 -0.78
N ASP A 43 14.44 2.80 -1.29
CA ASP A 43 14.92 2.89 -2.67
C ASP A 43 14.07 2.07 -3.65
N SER A 44 13.09 1.36 -3.17
CA SER A 44 12.27 0.48 -4.01
C SER A 44 10.98 1.19 -4.39
N ARG A 45 10.82 1.49 -5.67
CA ARG A 45 9.64 2.19 -6.15
C ARG A 45 8.82 1.30 -7.07
N TYR A 46 7.51 1.34 -6.86
CA TYR A 46 6.55 0.60 -7.68
C TYR A 46 5.43 1.53 -8.07
N VAL A 47 4.82 1.25 -9.22
CA VAL A 47 3.59 1.92 -9.60
C VAL A 47 2.51 0.85 -9.72
N LEU A 48 1.42 1.04 -8.99
CA LEU A 48 0.29 0.13 -9.00
C LEU A 48 -0.79 0.73 -9.87
N ARG A 49 -1.22 0.00 -10.88
CA ARG A 49 -2.33 0.45 -11.71
C ARG A 49 -3.62 -0.05 -11.08
N VAL A 50 -4.33 0.89 -10.44
CA VAL A 50 -5.56 0.55 -9.74
C VAL A 50 -6.74 0.89 -10.64
N ARG A 51 -7.65 -0.06 -10.76
CA ARG A 51 -8.87 0.15 -11.53
C ARG A 51 -10.03 -0.48 -10.77
N LYS A 52 -11.03 0.34 -10.48
CA LYS A 52 -12.20 -0.09 -9.70
C LYS A 52 -11.78 -0.74 -8.39
N GLY A 53 -10.77 -0.17 -7.77
CA GLY A 53 -10.27 -0.66 -6.48
C GLY A 53 -9.46 -1.93 -6.56
N ARG A 54 -9.14 -2.43 -7.75
CA ARG A 54 -8.32 -3.61 -7.92
C ARG A 54 -6.97 -3.22 -8.48
N ILE A 55 -5.94 -3.88 -8.00
CA ILE A 55 -4.58 -3.66 -8.52
C ILE A 55 -4.42 -4.58 -9.75
N GLU A 56 -4.46 -3.98 -10.92
CA GLU A 56 -4.40 -4.74 -12.16
C GLU A 56 -2.98 -5.03 -12.59
N GLU A 57 -2.06 -4.15 -12.22
CA GLU A 57 -0.67 -4.30 -12.65
C GLU A 57 0.24 -3.67 -11.62
N ILE A 58 1.40 -4.28 -11.41
CA ILE A 58 2.47 -3.71 -10.59
C ILE A 58 3.66 -3.49 -11.50
N VAL A 59 4.07 -2.23 -11.63
CA VAL A 59 5.24 -1.88 -12.44
C VAL A 59 6.43 -1.77 -11.50
N GLU A 60 7.36 -2.70 -11.61
CA GLU A 60 8.58 -2.71 -10.81
C GLU A 60 9.63 -1.86 -11.50
N ARG A 61 10.35 -1.06 -10.73
CA ARG A 61 11.37 -0.17 -11.27
C ARG A 61 10.82 0.69 -12.40
N PRO A 62 9.79 1.50 -12.09
CA PRO A 62 9.16 2.30 -13.14
C PRO A 62 10.15 3.27 -13.77
N ARG A 63 9.98 3.47 -15.06
CA ARG A 63 10.81 4.41 -15.79
C ARG A 63 10.37 5.82 -15.44
N ILE A 64 11.23 6.78 -15.78
CA ILE A 64 10.95 8.16 -15.44
C ILE A 64 9.66 8.67 -16.07
N ASP A 65 9.26 8.08 -17.19
CA ASP A 65 8.05 8.48 -17.88
C ASP A 65 6.83 7.64 -17.44
N THR A 66 6.98 6.73 -16.49
CA THR A 66 5.84 5.98 -15.97
C THR A 66 4.96 6.91 -15.17
N ARG A 67 3.69 6.97 -15.53
CA ARG A 67 2.77 7.91 -14.91
C ARG A 67 2.24 7.39 -13.60
N ALA A 68 2.12 8.29 -12.65
CA ALA A 68 1.42 8.02 -11.39
C ALA A 68 0.64 9.28 -11.05
N SER A 69 -0.63 9.12 -10.67
CA SER A 69 -1.43 10.27 -10.27
C SER A 69 -0.94 10.84 -8.96
N PHE A 70 -0.64 9.98 -8.03
CA PHE A 70 -0.07 10.37 -6.74
C PHE A 70 0.69 9.18 -6.19
N GLY A 71 1.38 9.38 -5.07
CA GLY A 71 2.10 8.30 -4.46
C GLY A 71 2.50 8.63 -3.03
N PHE A 72 3.04 7.62 -2.35
CA PHE A 72 3.50 7.76 -0.98
C PHE A 72 4.93 7.25 -0.90
N ARG A 73 5.76 8.00 -0.20
CA ARG A 73 7.19 7.72 -0.11
C ARG A 73 7.66 7.84 1.32
N ALA A 74 8.48 6.91 1.75
CA ALA A 74 9.07 6.96 3.08
C ALA A 74 10.23 5.99 3.15
N PRO A 75 11.14 6.18 4.14
CA PRO A 75 12.16 5.18 4.39
C PRO A 75 11.55 3.84 4.77
N VAL A 76 12.28 2.77 4.54
CA VAL A 76 11.79 1.43 4.81
C VAL A 76 11.37 1.26 6.27
N GLU A 77 12.13 1.84 7.21
CA GLU A 77 11.79 1.66 8.62
C GLU A 77 10.47 2.32 9.01
N VAL A 78 10.10 3.41 8.33
CA VAL A 78 8.80 4.03 8.56
C VAL A 78 7.69 3.09 8.11
N TRP A 79 7.85 2.50 6.93
CA TRP A 79 6.89 1.53 6.43
C TRP A 79 6.80 0.31 7.35
N ARG A 80 7.95 -0.16 7.86
CA ARG A 80 7.94 -1.33 8.74
C ARG A 80 7.18 -1.07 10.03
N LYS A 81 7.25 0.15 10.56
CA LYS A 81 6.46 0.50 11.74
C LYS A 81 4.97 0.44 11.42
N PHE A 82 4.58 0.96 10.25
CA PHE A 82 3.19 0.90 9.83
C PHE A 82 2.73 -0.54 9.64
N LEU A 83 3.60 -1.41 9.13
CA LEU A 83 3.27 -2.79 8.82
C LEU A 83 3.34 -3.71 10.03
N SER A 84 3.80 -3.21 11.15
CA SER A 84 3.91 -4.02 12.37
C SER A 84 2.53 -4.52 12.80
N ALA A 85 2.49 -5.71 13.39
CA ALA A 85 1.24 -6.24 13.93
C ALA A 85 0.70 -5.36 15.05
N ASP A 86 1.59 -4.66 15.75
CA ASP A 86 1.20 -3.74 16.83
C ASP A 86 1.92 -2.42 16.58
N PRO A 87 1.43 -1.59 15.66
CA PRO A 87 2.17 -0.38 15.28
C PRO A 87 2.28 0.59 16.46
N PRO A 88 3.41 1.29 16.57
CA PRO A 88 3.52 2.35 17.58
C PRO A 88 2.50 3.44 17.30
N PRO A 89 2.24 4.30 18.30
CA PRO A 89 1.34 5.43 18.09
C PRO A 89 1.76 6.23 16.87
N LEU A 90 0.80 6.74 16.12
CA LEU A 90 0.94 7.47 14.86
C LEU A 90 1.13 6.54 13.66
N TYR A 91 1.66 5.33 13.86
CA TYR A 91 1.96 4.45 12.74
C TYR A 91 0.86 3.45 12.44
N HIS A 92 -0.24 3.49 13.19
CA HIS A 92 -1.36 2.60 12.96
C HIS A 92 -2.37 3.17 11.95
N ASP A 93 -2.21 4.44 11.56
CA ASP A 93 -3.11 5.11 10.65
C ASP A 93 -2.29 5.90 9.64
N PHE A 94 -2.42 5.54 8.39
CA PHE A 94 -1.59 6.14 7.37
C PHE A 94 -1.90 7.64 7.20
N PHE A 95 -3.12 8.09 7.46
CA PHE A 95 -3.41 9.52 7.43
C PHE A 95 -2.74 10.27 8.59
N ALA A 96 -2.67 9.62 9.75
CA ALA A 96 -1.94 10.23 10.88
C ALA A 96 -0.46 10.35 10.53
N MET A 97 0.09 9.36 9.83
CA MET A 97 1.48 9.43 9.40
C MET A 97 1.71 10.57 8.43
N LEU A 98 0.79 10.78 7.49
CA LEU A 98 0.92 11.89 6.56
C LEU A 98 0.97 13.24 7.27
N MET A 99 0.25 13.37 8.38
CA MET A 99 0.17 14.63 9.10
C MET A 99 1.29 14.80 10.12
N ARG A 100 1.81 13.71 10.68
CA ARG A 100 2.66 13.80 11.84
C ARG A 100 4.05 13.19 11.69
N VAL A 101 4.28 12.39 10.65
CA VAL A 101 5.57 11.75 10.42
C VAL A 101 6.24 12.46 9.23
N PRO A 102 7.25 13.29 9.46
CA PRO A 102 7.81 14.11 8.38
C PRO A 102 8.35 13.31 7.21
N ASP A 103 8.85 12.11 7.48
CA ASP A 103 9.44 11.31 6.42
C ASP A 103 8.43 10.54 5.58
N PHE A 104 7.14 10.58 5.96
CA PHE A 104 6.09 9.94 5.18
C PHE A 104 5.42 11.01 4.33
N VAL A 105 5.67 10.97 3.04
CA VAL A 105 5.36 12.07 2.13
C VAL A 105 4.41 11.61 1.03
N ILE A 106 3.40 12.42 0.77
CA ILE A 106 2.55 12.23 -0.40
C ILE A 106 3.15 13.03 -1.54
N GLU A 107 3.18 12.45 -2.73
CA GLU A 107 3.65 13.13 -3.94
C GLU A 107 2.56 13.13 -4.98
N GLY A 108 2.65 14.08 -5.91
CA GLY A 108 1.70 14.15 -7.01
C GLY A 108 0.40 14.83 -6.61
N ASP A 109 -0.70 14.34 -7.19
CA ASP A 109 -2.00 14.96 -7.05
C ASP A 109 -2.66 14.55 -5.74
N SER A 110 -2.43 15.34 -4.69
CA SER A 110 -2.96 15.03 -3.37
C SER A 110 -4.49 15.15 -3.33
N LEU A 111 -5.06 15.99 -4.19
CA LEU A 111 -6.52 16.10 -4.23
C LEU A 111 -7.15 14.78 -4.69
N THR A 112 -6.62 14.18 -5.76
CA THR A 112 -7.13 12.91 -6.22
C THR A 112 -6.98 11.85 -5.11
N ALA A 113 -5.86 11.89 -4.38
CA ALA A 113 -5.67 10.96 -3.27
C ALA A 113 -6.76 11.15 -2.21
N MET A 114 -7.04 12.39 -1.84
CA MET A 114 -8.02 12.64 -0.81
C MET A 114 -9.45 12.32 -1.26
N GLN A 115 -9.73 12.45 -2.55
CA GLN A 115 -11.03 12.06 -3.08
C GLN A 115 -11.25 10.55 -2.98
N ASN A 116 -10.18 9.78 -2.87
CA ASN A 116 -10.24 8.34 -2.73
C ASN A 116 -9.81 7.89 -1.34
N ALA A 117 -9.93 8.79 -0.35
CA ALA A 117 -9.36 8.55 0.98
C ALA A 117 -9.87 7.27 1.62
N ARG A 118 -11.16 6.99 1.48
CA ARG A 118 -11.73 5.80 2.12
C ARG A 118 -11.15 4.52 1.55
N ALA A 119 -11.07 4.45 0.22
CA ALA A 119 -10.50 3.28 -0.44
C ALA A 119 -9.01 3.17 -0.14
N LEU A 120 -8.29 4.30 -0.12
CA LEU A 120 -6.87 4.29 0.22
C LEU A 120 -6.65 3.81 1.63
N HIS A 121 -7.46 4.26 2.58
CA HIS A 121 -7.32 3.86 3.97
C HIS A 121 -7.46 2.33 4.09
N ARG A 122 -8.46 1.77 3.44
CA ARG A 122 -8.66 0.32 3.45
C ARG A 122 -7.51 -0.40 2.78
N MET A 123 -7.11 0.09 1.59
CA MET A 123 -6.03 -0.54 0.84
C MET A 123 -4.74 -0.54 1.63
N MET A 124 -4.39 0.60 2.24
CA MET A 124 -3.15 0.68 3.00
C MET A 124 -3.20 -0.22 4.23
N ASN A 125 -4.34 -0.34 4.88
CA ASN A 125 -4.47 -1.24 6.02
C ASN A 125 -4.31 -2.71 5.62
N LEU A 126 -4.65 -3.05 4.38
CA LEU A 126 -4.47 -4.41 3.89
C LEU A 126 -3.00 -4.77 3.69
N MET A 127 -2.11 -3.78 3.70
CA MET A 127 -0.68 -4.08 3.68
C MET A 127 -0.26 -4.85 4.92
N ARG A 128 -0.89 -4.57 6.06
CA ARG A 128 -0.60 -5.34 7.26
C ARG A 128 -1.09 -6.74 7.04
N GLY A 129 -0.22 -7.70 7.30
CA GLY A 129 -0.55 -9.08 7.07
C GLY A 129 -0.27 -9.56 5.66
N ALA A 130 0.05 -8.65 4.72
CA ALA A 130 0.48 -9.10 3.41
C ALA A 130 1.74 -9.94 3.57
N GLY A 131 1.75 -11.11 2.96
CA GLY A 131 2.88 -12.00 3.11
C GLY A 131 2.84 -12.87 4.35
N ALA A 132 1.91 -12.59 5.26
CA ALA A 132 1.74 -13.45 6.44
C ALA A 132 0.87 -14.65 6.06
N PRO A 133 0.99 -15.78 6.79
CA PRO A 133 0.10 -16.90 6.50
C PRO A 133 -1.34 -16.53 6.85
N PRO A 134 -2.30 -17.19 6.20
CA PRO A 134 -3.71 -16.97 6.52
C PRO A 134 -3.96 -17.21 8.00
N GLU A 135 -4.94 -16.50 8.52
CA GLU A 135 -5.24 -16.60 9.92
C GLU A 135 -5.52 -18.03 10.37
N GLY A 136 -6.30 -18.75 9.61
CA GLY A 136 -6.60 -20.13 9.97
C GLY A 136 -5.36 -21.01 9.99
N ALA A 137 -4.45 -20.79 9.06
CA ALA A 137 -3.23 -21.58 9.01
C ALA A 137 -2.35 -21.30 10.23
N ARG A 138 -2.40 -20.07 10.72
CA ARG A 138 -1.57 -19.69 11.82
C ARG A 138 -2.01 -20.32 13.11
N HIS A 139 -3.28 -20.56 13.23
CA HIS A 139 -3.81 -21.17 14.43
C HIS A 139 -3.90 -22.66 14.36
N GLY A 140 -3.65 -23.21 13.21
CA GLY A 140 -3.78 -24.63 12.98
C GLY A 140 -2.90 -25.47 13.81
#